data_4c3fee01bdcdd88c6d24fa3511132e22
#
_entry.id   4c3fee01bdcdd88c6d24fa3511132e22
#
_cell.length_a   1.000
_cell.length_b   1.000
_cell.length_c   1.000
_cell.angle_alpha   90.00
_cell.angle_beta   90.00
_cell.angle_gamma   90.00
#
_symmetry.space_group_name_H-M   'P 1'
#
loop_
_entity.id
_entity.type
_entity.pdbx_description
1 polymer ?
#
loop_
_entity_poly.entity_id
_entity_poly.type
_entity_poly.pdbx_seq_one_letter_code
_entity_poly.pdbx_strand_id
1 'polypeptide(L)'
;MTTIAIAGATGAVGQQMLECLKERNIQADLKLLASARSKSKEIDGHIVEELTKDSFQGVDYVLGATGNDITKMWMPWAKEAGCIVVDNSSAFRLDKDVPLVIPEVNKEDIKDHHGLIANPNCATIIALVALQALHKKYHIKRMIVTTFQAVSGAGVQGIEDLKNQIEDENIPSKAFPYQIAFNLIPQIGDFDDLGISKEEWKMQNEARKMWHDDALKVNCTCVRVPIWRSHSESITIECENEVDVNEARELVSKAEGVLLKDDPKNQIYPMPKDTTNQDLVYVGRIRKDITDETNHTLSLFCCGDQIRKGAATNAVQILEELLKAND
;
A
#
# COMPACT_ATOMS: atom_id res chain seq x y z
N MET A 1 -19.45 -11.06 20.36
CA MET A 1 -18.13 -10.41 20.22
C MET A 1 -17.72 -10.60 18.79
N THR A 2 -17.22 -9.58 18.14
CA THR A 2 -16.78 -9.67 16.73
C THR A 2 -15.58 -10.60 16.59
N THR A 3 -15.59 -11.47 15.60
CA THR A 3 -14.47 -12.39 15.31
C THR A 3 -13.77 -11.96 14.02
N ILE A 4 -12.46 -11.70 14.10
CA ILE A 4 -11.63 -11.30 12.98
C ILE A 4 -10.59 -12.39 12.69
N ALA A 5 -10.52 -12.85 11.45
CA ALA A 5 -9.46 -13.75 11.01
C ALA A 5 -8.38 -13.01 10.22
N ILE A 6 -7.12 -13.35 10.43
CA ILE A 6 -5.99 -12.90 9.60
C ILE A 6 -5.51 -14.08 8.76
N ALA A 7 -5.85 -14.09 7.47
CA ALA A 7 -5.40 -15.12 6.54
C ALA A 7 -4.00 -14.77 6.01
N GLY A 8 -2.99 -15.58 6.36
CA GLY A 8 -1.58 -15.28 6.10
C GLY A 8 -0.87 -14.62 7.29
N ALA A 9 -1.33 -14.89 8.51
CA ALA A 9 -0.87 -14.25 9.75
C ALA A 9 0.64 -14.37 10.03
N THR A 10 1.33 -15.36 9.48
CA THR A 10 2.78 -15.56 9.66
C THR A 10 3.65 -14.74 8.69
N GLY A 11 3.05 -14.11 7.70
CA GLY A 11 3.74 -13.20 6.77
C GLY A 11 3.97 -11.82 7.37
N ALA A 12 4.87 -11.02 6.77
CA ALA A 12 5.20 -9.68 7.27
C ALA A 12 3.97 -8.77 7.38
N VAL A 13 3.09 -8.77 6.36
CA VAL A 13 1.85 -7.97 6.37
C VAL A 13 0.85 -8.50 7.40
N GLY A 14 0.69 -9.82 7.51
CA GLY A 14 -0.23 -10.42 8.48
C GLY A 14 0.16 -10.13 9.93
N GLN A 15 1.45 -10.21 10.25
CA GLN A 15 1.96 -9.82 11.58
C GLN A 15 1.76 -8.31 11.84
N GLN A 16 1.98 -7.47 10.83
CA GLN A 16 1.74 -6.04 10.95
C GLN A 16 0.24 -5.72 11.10
N MET A 17 -0.66 -6.47 10.48
CA MET A 17 -2.11 -6.34 10.70
C MET A 17 -2.46 -6.61 12.15
N LEU A 18 -1.91 -7.67 12.75
CA LEU A 18 -2.11 -7.99 14.17
C LEU A 18 -1.63 -6.85 15.08
N GLU A 19 -0.47 -6.29 14.79
CA GLU A 19 0.09 -5.15 15.52
C GLU A 19 -0.81 -3.90 15.37
N CYS A 20 -1.26 -3.59 14.16
CA CYS A 20 -2.17 -2.46 13.91
C CYS A 20 -3.52 -2.62 14.63
N LEU A 21 -4.10 -3.82 14.67
CA LEU A 21 -5.34 -4.08 15.42
C LEU A 21 -5.20 -3.75 16.90
N LYS A 22 -4.06 -4.10 17.50
CA LYS A 22 -3.75 -3.80 18.91
C LYS A 22 -3.53 -2.32 19.17
N GLU A 23 -2.66 -1.68 18.38
CA GLU A 23 -2.35 -0.25 18.51
C GLU A 23 -3.62 0.60 18.40
N ARG A 24 -4.60 0.17 17.59
CA ARG A 24 -5.89 0.82 17.39
C ARG A 24 -6.96 0.39 18.38
N ASN A 25 -6.61 -0.48 19.36
CA ASN A 25 -7.51 -0.97 20.39
C ASN A 25 -8.81 -1.62 19.85
N ILE A 26 -8.73 -2.30 18.71
CA ILE A 26 -9.87 -3.02 18.13
C ILE A 26 -10.11 -4.28 18.96
N GLN A 27 -11.25 -4.31 19.67
CA GLN A 27 -11.64 -5.42 20.55
C GLN A 27 -12.36 -6.49 19.74
N ALA A 28 -11.74 -7.65 19.56
CA ALA A 28 -12.29 -8.77 18.80
C ALA A 28 -11.67 -10.11 19.25
N ASP A 29 -12.36 -11.20 18.98
CA ASP A 29 -11.78 -12.53 19.01
C ASP A 29 -10.93 -12.73 17.74
N LEU A 30 -9.65 -13.09 17.90
CA LEU A 30 -8.72 -13.18 16.78
C LEU A 30 -8.45 -14.64 16.40
N LYS A 31 -8.58 -14.95 15.11
CA LYS A 31 -8.12 -16.21 14.49
C LYS A 31 -6.93 -15.95 13.57
N LEU A 32 -5.79 -16.54 13.89
CA LEU A 32 -4.58 -16.45 13.06
C LEU A 32 -4.48 -17.65 12.13
N LEU A 33 -4.66 -17.45 10.82
CA LEU A 33 -4.71 -18.50 9.82
C LEU A 33 -3.45 -18.49 8.95
N ALA A 34 -2.83 -19.66 8.75
CA ALA A 34 -1.68 -19.80 7.87
C ALA A 34 -1.62 -21.22 7.25
N SER A 35 -0.54 -21.50 6.50
CA SER A 35 -0.32 -22.85 5.94
C SER A 35 -0.10 -23.90 7.03
N ALA A 36 -0.33 -25.17 6.70
CA ALA A 36 -0.09 -26.34 7.59
C ALA A 36 1.30 -26.31 8.25
N ARG A 37 2.33 -25.82 7.55
CA ARG A 37 3.71 -25.70 8.07
C ARG A 37 3.84 -24.74 9.26
N SER A 38 2.89 -23.82 9.40
CA SER A 38 2.89 -22.81 10.47
C SER A 38 1.87 -23.13 11.56
N LYS A 39 1.10 -24.18 11.42
CA LYS A 39 0.14 -24.64 12.43
C LYS A 39 0.81 -24.82 13.79
N SER A 40 0.13 -24.44 14.84
CA SER A 40 0.58 -24.50 16.23
C SER A 40 1.74 -23.56 16.60
N LYS A 41 2.20 -22.68 15.68
CA LYS A 41 3.07 -21.57 16.09
C LYS A 41 2.27 -20.62 16.96
N GLU A 42 2.94 -20.02 17.92
CA GLU A 42 2.35 -18.93 18.73
C GLU A 42 2.85 -17.60 18.20
N ILE A 43 1.93 -16.67 18.00
CA ILE A 43 2.23 -15.28 17.66
C ILE A 43 1.42 -14.42 18.63
N ASP A 44 2.11 -13.71 19.51
CA ASP A 44 1.51 -12.74 20.39
C ASP A 44 0.37 -13.30 21.27
N GLY A 45 0.58 -14.50 21.83
CA GLY A 45 -0.38 -15.21 22.67
C GLY A 45 -1.50 -15.93 21.90
N HIS A 46 -1.52 -15.85 20.57
CA HIS A 46 -2.48 -16.55 19.71
C HIS A 46 -1.84 -17.74 19.02
N ILE A 47 -2.53 -18.88 19.05
CA ILE A 47 -2.10 -20.07 18.33
C ILE A 47 -2.51 -19.96 16.85
N VAL A 48 -1.56 -20.17 15.95
CA VAL A 48 -1.81 -20.17 14.50
C VAL A 48 -2.52 -21.47 14.12
N GLU A 49 -3.66 -21.33 13.48
CA GLU A 49 -4.46 -22.42 12.92
C GLU A 49 -4.12 -22.65 11.44
N GLU A 50 -4.40 -23.84 10.95
CA GLU A 50 -4.31 -24.13 9.53
C GLU A 50 -5.46 -23.48 8.77
N LEU A 51 -5.15 -22.79 7.65
CA LEU A 51 -6.14 -22.18 6.78
C LEU A 51 -6.84 -23.28 5.97
N THR A 52 -8.08 -23.60 6.34
CA THR A 52 -8.95 -24.59 5.71
C THR A 52 -10.32 -24.00 5.44
N LYS A 53 -11.21 -24.75 4.75
CA LYS A 53 -12.58 -24.31 4.51
C LYS A 53 -13.33 -23.99 5.82
N ASP A 54 -13.14 -24.82 6.84
CA ASP A 54 -13.85 -24.70 8.11
C ASP A 54 -13.34 -23.56 9.00
N SER A 55 -12.14 -23.02 8.70
CA SER A 55 -11.52 -21.94 9.49
C SER A 55 -12.36 -20.65 9.50
N PHE A 56 -13.23 -20.47 8.51
CA PHE A 56 -14.06 -19.25 8.36
C PHE A 56 -15.40 -19.34 9.10
N GLN A 57 -15.75 -20.49 9.69
CA GLN A 57 -16.99 -20.60 10.45
C GLN A 57 -16.99 -19.71 11.69
N GLY A 58 -18.04 -18.88 11.82
CA GLY A 58 -18.20 -17.92 12.92
C GLY A 58 -17.22 -16.74 12.87
N VAL A 59 -16.62 -16.46 11.69
CA VAL A 59 -15.79 -15.28 11.45
C VAL A 59 -16.64 -14.20 10.79
N ASP A 60 -16.61 -12.99 11.34
CA ASP A 60 -17.30 -11.84 10.77
C ASP A 60 -16.48 -11.15 9.70
N TYR A 61 -15.18 -10.94 9.98
CA TYR A 61 -14.26 -10.22 9.08
C TYR A 61 -12.98 -11.02 8.84
N VAL A 62 -12.45 -10.91 7.63
CA VAL A 62 -11.16 -11.50 7.25
C VAL A 62 -10.23 -10.43 6.72
N LEU A 63 -9.05 -10.30 7.32
CA LEU A 63 -7.93 -9.54 6.78
C LEU A 63 -7.04 -10.49 5.97
N GLY A 64 -7.05 -10.36 4.64
CA GLY A 64 -6.29 -11.20 3.72
C GLY A 64 -4.88 -10.68 3.50
N ALA A 65 -3.87 -11.47 3.88
CA ALA A 65 -2.44 -11.19 3.69
C ALA A 65 -1.71 -12.34 2.96
N THR A 66 -2.41 -12.97 2.01
CA THR A 66 -1.87 -14.07 1.18
C THR A 66 -1.61 -13.61 -0.25
N GLY A 67 -0.80 -14.36 -1.00
CA GLY A 67 -0.61 -14.10 -2.43
C GLY A 67 -1.85 -14.47 -3.27
N ASN A 68 -1.92 -13.95 -4.49
CA ASN A 68 -3.08 -14.03 -5.38
C ASN A 68 -3.70 -15.43 -5.51
N ASP A 69 -2.88 -16.44 -5.78
CA ASP A 69 -3.39 -17.80 -6.02
C ASP A 69 -3.99 -18.41 -4.74
N ILE A 70 -3.35 -18.17 -3.60
CA ILE A 70 -3.84 -18.60 -2.29
C ILE A 70 -5.13 -17.86 -1.93
N THR A 71 -5.19 -16.55 -2.19
CA THR A 71 -6.40 -15.75 -1.97
C THR A 71 -7.56 -16.27 -2.82
N LYS A 72 -7.35 -16.50 -4.11
CA LYS A 72 -8.38 -17.08 -4.98
C LYS A 72 -8.87 -18.46 -4.52
N MET A 73 -8.01 -19.24 -3.88
CA MET A 73 -8.37 -20.56 -3.35
C MET A 73 -9.34 -20.47 -2.17
N TRP A 74 -9.06 -19.61 -1.17
CA TRP A 74 -9.85 -19.55 0.06
C TRP A 74 -11.00 -18.53 0.01
N MET A 75 -10.96 -17.56 -0.88
CA MET A 75 -12.00 -16.53 -1.00
C MET A 75 -13.43 -17.12 -1.12
N PRO A 76 -13.69 -18.18 -1.94
CA PRO A 76 -15.00 -18.82 -1.98
C PRO A 76 -15.46 -19.39 -0.63
N TRP A 77 -14.53 -19.88 0.20
CA TRP A 77 -14.84 -20.44 1.52
C TRP A 77 -15.26 -19.33 2.51
N ALA A 78 -14.54 -18.20 2.51
CA ALA A 78 -14.90 -17.05 3.33
C ALA A 78 -16.25 -16.46 2.92
N LYS A 79 -16.51 -16.36 1.61
CA LYS A 79 -17.79 -15.89 1.07
C LYS A 79 -18.96 -16.82 1.44
N GLU A 80 -18.77 -18.15 1.34
CA GLU A 80 -19.76 -19.14 1.73
C GLU A 80 -20.10 -19.08 3.23
N ALA A 81 -19.09 -18.76 4.07
CA ALA A 81 -19.26 -18.56 5.50
C ALA A 81 -19.90 -17.21 5.88
N GLY A 82 -20.11 -16.31 4.91
CA GLY A 82 -20.73 -14.99 5.13
C GLY A 82 -19.77 -13.92 5.65
N CYS A 83 -18.45 -14.15 5.59
CA CYS A 83 -17.46 -13.18 6.04
C CYS A 83 -17.38 -11.96 5.11
N ILE A 84 -17.08 -10.79 5.70
CA ILE A 84 -16.62 -9.61 4.94
C ILE A 84 -15.10 -9.65 4.88
N VAL A 85 -14.53 -9.58 3.69
CA VAL A 85 -13.09 -9.73 3.45
C VAL A 85 -12.48 -8.41 3.02
N VAL A 86 -11.39 -8.01 3.65
CA VAL A 86 -10.47 -6.97 3.18
C VAL A 86 -9.21 -7.65 2.65
N ASP A 87 -9.06 -7.70 1.32
CA ASP A 87 -7.99 -8.46 0.65
C ASP A 87 -6.82 -7.58 0.22
N ASN A 88 -5.63 -7.88 0.70
CA ASN A 88 -4.39 -7.16 0.34
C ASN A 88 -3.73 -7.68 -0.95
N SER A 89 -4.20 -8.79 -1.52
CA SER A 89 -3.68 -9.28 -2.79
C SER A 89 -4.11 -8.41 -3.97
N SER A 90 -3.50 -8.63 -5.13
CA SER A 90 -3.95 -7.95 -6.35
C SER A 90 -5.01 -8.75 -7.14
N ALA A 91 -5.52 -9.84 -6.55
CA ALA A 91 -6.36 -10.80 -7.26
C ALA A 91 -7.69 -10.21 -7.78
N PHE A 92 -8.25 -9.25 -7.04
CA PHE A 92 -9.61 -8.71 -7.28
C PHE A 92 -9.66 -7.18 -7.40
N ARG A 93 -8.52 -6.48 -7.35
CA ARG A 93 -8.46 -5.01 -7.30
C ARG A 93 -9.16 -4.32 -8.46
N LEU A 94 -9.12 -4.92 -9.66
CA LEU A 94 -9.69 -4.33 -10.87
C LEU A 94 -11.06 -4.91 -11.23
N ASP A 95 -11.61 -5.82 -10.42
CA ASP A 95 -12.96 -6.33 -10.61
C ASP A 95 -13.98 -5.20 -10.39
N LYS A 96 -14.96 -5.06 -11.29
CA LYS A 96 -15.91 -3.93 -11.28
C LYS A 96 -16.76 -3.87 -10.02
N ASP A 97 -17.13 -5.04 -9.48
CA ASP A 97 -18.02 -5.16 -8.33
C ASP A 97 -17.27 -5.23 -6.99
N VAL A 98 -15.95 -5.01 -7.00
CA VAL A 98 -15.10 -5.01 -5.80
C VAL A 98 -14.58 -3.61 -5.57
N PRO A 99 -14.99 -2.89 -4.52
CA PRO A 99 -14.42 -1.59 -4.20
C PRO A 99 -12.93 -1.71 -3.87
N LEU A 100 -12.14 -0.77 -4.37
CA LEU A 100 -10.72 -0.61 -4.11
C LEU A 100 -10.54 0.66 -3.28
N VAL A 101 -10.10 0.52 -2.01
CA VAL A 101 -10.30 1.60 -1.04
C VAL A 101 -9.02 2.05 -0.33
N ILE A 102 -8.86 3.35 -0.29
CA ILE A 102 -8.00 4.07 0.66
C ILE A 102 -8.91 4.99 1.48
N PRO A 103 -9.07 4.81 2.80
CA PRO A 103 -10.03 5.59 3.58
C PRO A 103 -9.88 7.11 3.46
N GLU A 104 -8.66 7.64 3.32
CA GLU A 104 -8.40 9.07 3.12
C GLU A 104 -8.79 9.57 1.72
N VAL A 105 -9.05 8.64 0.77
CA VAL A 105 -9.31 8.96 -0.65
C VAL A 105 -10.78 8.77 -1.01
N ASN A 106 -11.33 7.58 -0.77
CA ASN A 106 -12.64 7.14 -1.28
C ASN A 106 -13.36 6.17 -0.31
N LYS A 107 -13.36 6.46 0.99
CA LYS A 107 -14.01 5.59 1.99
C LYS A 107 -15.49 5.35 1.75
N GLU A 108 -16.15 6.25 1.05
CA GLU A 108 -17.57 6.12 0.66
C GLU A 108 -17.84 4.92 -0.24
N ASP A 109 -16.83 4.42 -0.96
CA ASP A 109 -16.96 3.24 -1.83
C ASP A 109 -17.11 1.94 -1.02
N ILE A 110 -16.74 1.96 0.28
CA ILE A 110 -16.89 0.79 1.16
C ILE A 110 -18.33 0.26 1.16
N LYS A 111 -19.32 1.15 1.13
CA LYS A 111 -20.75 0.77 1.13
C LYS A 111 -21.17 -0.14 -0.04
N ASP A 112 -20.43 -0.09 -1.14
CA ASP A 112 -20.74 -0.83 -2.37
C ASP A 112 -20.09 -2.23 -2.38
N HIS A 113 -19.54 -2.68 -1.23
CA HIS A 113 -18.97 -4.03 -1.12
C HIS A 113 -20.05 -5.12 -1.16
N HIS A 114 -19.74 -6.21 -1.80
CA HIS A 114 -20.55 -7.44 -1.82
C HIS A 114 -19.83 -8.57 -1.05
N GLY A 115 -19.36 -8.24 0.15
CA GLY A 115 -18.58 -9.14 1.02
C GLY A 115 -17.06 -9.14 0.73
N LEU A 116 -16.59 -8.33 -0.22
CA LEU A 116 -15.16 -8.21 -0.54
C LEU A 116 -14.78 -6.76 -0.82
N ILE A 117 -13.71 -6.28 -0.19
CA ILE A 117 -13.09 -4.99 -0.43
C ILE A 117 -11.61 -5.26 -0.74
N ALA A 118 -11.09 -4.66 -1.79
CA ALA A 118 -9.68 -4.78 -2.13
C ALA A 118 -8.86 -3.65 -1.50
N ASN A 119 -7.72 -4.02 -0.95
CA ASN A 119 -6.70 -3.10 -0.46
C ASN A 119 -5.71 -2.80 -1.60
N PRO A 120 -5.43 -1.52 -1.94
CA PRO A 120 -4.64 -1.17 -3.11
C PRO A 120 -3.17 -1.57 -3.02
N ASN A 121 -2.44 -1.36 -4.12
CA ASN A 121 -0.98 -1.50 -4.17
C ASN A 121 -0.30 -0.48 -3.23
N CYS A 122 0.79 -0.90 -2.60
CA CYS A 122 1.48 -0.10 -1.59
C CYS A 122 2.00 1.25 -2.12
N ALA A 123 2.60 1.27 -3.30
CA ALA A 123 3.04 2.51 -3.92
C ALA A 123 1.84 3.38 -4.29
N THR A 124 0.77 2.81 -4.86
CA THR A 124 -0.46 3.55 -5.16
C THR A 124 -1.08 4.18 -3.91
N ILE A 125 -1.12 3.46 -2.78
CA ILE A 125 -1.62 4.03 -1.50
C ILE A 125 -0.78 5.24 -1.10
N ILE A 126 0.54 5.12 -1.10
CA ILE A 126 1.46 6.20 -0.68
C ILE A 126 1.29 7.42 -1.58
N ALA A 127 1.26 7.22 -2.92
CA ALA A 127 1.05 8.31 -3.87
C ALA A 127 -0.29 9.01 -3.68
N LEU A 128 -1.40 8.27 -3.61
CA LEU A 128 -2.73 8.88 -3.57
C LEU A 128 -3.02 9.57 -2.24
N VAL A 129 -2.54 9.03 -1.11
CA VAL A 129 -2.62 9.72 0.19
C VAL A 129 -1.86 11.04 0.14
N ALA A 130 -0.66 11.06 -0.44
CA ALA A 130 0.14 12.28 -0.60
C ALA A 130 -0.54 13.34 -1.49
N LEU A 131 -1.32 12.89 -2.48
CA LEU A 131 -1.87 13.75 -3.53
C LEU A 131 -3.35 14.13 -3.32
N GLN A 132 -4.09 13.45 -2.42
CA GLN A 132 -5.54 13.59 -2.31
C GLN A 132 -6.01 15.03 -2.09
N ALA A 133 -5.37 15.77 -1.20
CA ALA A 133 -5.72 17.16 -0.95
C ALA A 133 -5.47 18.06 -2.17
N LEU A 134 -4.40 17.80 -2.92
CA LEU A 134 -4.05 18.50 -4.15
C LEU A 134 -5.02 18.15 -5.29
N HIS A 135 -5.40 16.85 -5.40
CA HIS A 135 -6.36 16.41 -6.41
C HIS A 135 -7.74 17.04 -6.18
N LYS A 136 -8.23 17.06 -4.95
CA LYS A 136 -9.51 17.74 -4.59
C LYS A 136 -9.53 19.22 -4.96
N LYS A 137 -8.40 19.92 -4.84
CA LYS A 137 -8.31 21.36 -5.10
C LYS A 137 -8.03 21.69 -6.56
N TYR A 138 -7.04 21.01 -7.15
CA TYR A 138 -6.47 21.40 -8.44
C TYR A 138 -6.89 20.51 -9.60
N HIS A 139 -7.50 19.35 -9.32
CA HIS A 139 -7.89 18.32 -10.27
C HIS A 139 -6.71 17.85 -11.13
N ILE A 140 -6.01 16.84 -10.61
CA ILE A 140 -4.84 16.23 -11.27
C ILE A 140 -5.32 15.44 -12.49
N LYS A 141 -4.83 15.80 -13.67
CA LYS A 141 -5.13 15.13 -14.94
C LYS A 141 -4.01 14.23 -15.43
N ARG A 142 -2.78 14.43 -14.91
CA ARG A 142 -1.62 13.63 -15.27
C ARG A 142 -0.63 13.53 -14.12
N MET A 143 -0.03 12.35 -13.96
CA MET A 143 1.07 12.10 -13.03
C MET A 143 2.27 11.50 -13.77
N ILE A 144 3.46 11.96 -13.44
CA ILE A 144 4.74 11.33 -13.79
C ILE A 144 5.36 10.90 -12.47
N VAL A 145 5.54 9.59 -12.28
CA VAL A 145 5.95 9.00 -11.01
C VAL A 145 7.19 8.16 -11.21
N THR A 146 8.19 8.34 -10.37
CA THR A 146 9.28 7.38 -10.20
C THR A 146 9.25 6.88 -8.77
N THR A 147 9.07 5.57 -8.59
CA THR A 147 9.08 4.95 -7.27
C THR A 147 10.46 4.40 -6.93
N PHE A 148 10.84 4.50 -5.66
CA PHE A 148 12.04 3.91 -5.07
C PHE A 148 11.56 2.92 -4.01
N GLN A 149 11.40 1.63 -4.41
CA GLN A 149 10.74 0.64 -3.57
C GLN A 149 11.73 -0.22 -2.80
N ALA A 150 11.56 -0.27 -1.49
CA ALA A 150 12.37 -1.04 -0.56
C ALA A 150 12.30 -2.55 -0.82
N VAL A 151 13.38 -3.27 -0.47
CA VAL A 151 13.50 -4.72 -0.67
C VAL A 151 12.43 -5.53 0.07
N SER A 152 11.95 -5.05 1.22
CA SER A 152 10.88 -5.71 1.98
C SER A 152 9.55 -5.82 1.25
N GLY A 153 9.34 -5.03 0.18
CA GLY A 153 8.23 -5.22 -0.75
C GLY A 153 8.26 -6.55 -1.52
N ALA A 154 9.43 -7.19 -1.62
CA ALA A 154 9.61 -8.54 -2.12
C ALA A 154 9.56 -9.63 -1.01
N GLY A 155 9.08 -9.26 0.20
CA GLY A 155 8.97 -10.15 1.34
C GLY A 155 10.30 -10.42 2.05
N VAL A 156 10.30 -11.45 2.89
CA VAL A 156 11.46 -11.83 3.71
C VAL A 156 12.71 -12.12 2.86
N GLN A 157 12.52 -12.78 1.70
CA GLN A 157 13.63 -13.12 0.82
C GLN A 157 14.34 -11.89 0.27
N GLY A 158 13.61 -10.80 -0.04
CA GLY A 158 14.23 -9.56 -0.49
C GLY A 158 15.09 -8.90 0.59
N ILE A 159 14.66 -8.99 1.84
CA ILE A 159 15.44 -8.52 3.00
C ILE A 159 16.71 -9.37 3.17
N GLU A 160 16.58 -10.69 3.07
CA GLU A 160 17.72 -11.62 3.18
C GLU A 160 18.74 -11.40 2.06
N ASP A 161 18.31 -11.19 0.82
CA ASP A 161 19.19 -10.90 -0.30
C ASP A 161 20.03 -9.64 -0.03
N LEU A 162 19.40 -8.54 0.38
CA LEU A 162 20.12 -7.31 0.70
C LEU A 162 21.09 -7.52 1.87
N LYS A 163 20.64 -8.19 2.93
CA LYS A 163 21.48 -8.43 4.12
C LYS A 163 22.71 -9.22 3.76
N ASN A 164 22.54 -10.34 3.08
CA ASN A 164 23.63 -11.23 2.73
C ASN A 164 24.61 -10.57 1.75
N GLN A 165 24.12 -9.80 0.78
CA GLN A 165 24.96 -9.12 -0.19
C GLN A 165 25.70 -7.89 0.35
N ILE A 166 25.26 -7.29 1.45
CA ILE A 166 26.05 -6.29 2.17
C ILE A 166 27.29 -6.93 2.82
N GLU A 167 27.16 -8.19 3.28
CA GLU A 167 28.25 -8.95 3.89
C GLU A 167 29.22 -9.52 2.82
N ASP A 168 28.67 -10.03 1.72
CA ASP A 168 29.43 -10.56 0.56
C ASP A 168 28.62 -10.34 -0.73
N GLU A 169 29.07 -9.44 -1.59
CA GLU A 169 28.43 -9.08 -2.88
C GLU A 169 28.32 -10.26 -3.84
N ASN A 170 29.13 -11.32 -3.67
CA ASN A 170 29.08 -12.49 -4.55
C ASN A 170 27.92 -13.45 -4.23
N ILE A 171 27.19 -13.25 -3.14
CA ILE A 171 26.03 -14.08 -2.80
C ILE A 171 24.90 -13.81 -3.82
N PRO A 172 24.44 -14.84 -4.56
CA PRO A 172 23.42 -14.64 -5.58
C PRO A 172 22.07 -14.24 -4.98
N SER A 173 21.37 -13.34 -5.67
CA SER A 173 19.99 -12.99 -5.34
C SER A 173 19.06 -14.18 -5.53
N LYS A 174 18.04 -14.29 -4.67
CA LYS A 174 16.93 -15.23 -4.78
C LYS A 174 15.60 -14.56 -5.09
N ALA A 175 15.42 -13.33 -4.62
CA ALA A 175 14.22 -12.54 -4.85
C ALA A 175 14.32 -11.63 -6.07
N PHE A 176 15.53 -11.28 -6.52
CA PHE A 176 15.74 -10.31 -7.59
C PHE A 176 16.54 -10.91 -8.75
N PRO A 177 16.35 -10.40 -9.99
CA PRO A 177 17.10 -10.90 -11.16
C PRO A 177 18.59 -10.55 -11.13
N TYR A 178 18.98 -9.55 -10.32
CA TYR A 178 20.35 -9.07 -10.18
C TYR A 178 20.67 -8.80 -8.71
N GLN A 179 21.95 -8.62 -8.41
CA GLN A 179 22.41 -8.09 -7.12
C GLN A 179 21.66 -6.80 -6.79
N ILE A 180 21.17 -6.71 -5.54
CA ILE A 180 20.45 -5.52 -5.06
C ILE A 180 21.36 -4.61 -4.21
N ALA A 181 22.31 -5.18 -3.43
CA ALA A 181 23.22 -4.36 -2.65
C ALA A 181 24.03 -3.44 -3.57
N PHE A 182 24.06 -2.14 -3.25
CA PHE A 182 24.78 -1.09 -4.01
C PHE A 182 24.29 -0.93 -5.46
N ASN A 183 23.04 -1.31 -5.76
CA ASN A 183 22.49 -1.32 -7.12
C ASN A 183 21.05 -0.78 -7.14
N LEU A 184 20.57 -0.42 -8.33
CA LEU A 184 19.18 -0.09 -8.63
C LEU A 184 18.66 -1.04 -9.70
N ILE A 185 17.48 -1.62 -9.49
CA ILE A 185 16.87 -2.52 -10.48
C ILE A 185 15.57 -1.86 -10.98
N PRO A 186 15.53 -1.30 -12.20
CA PRO A 186 14.35 -0.62 -12.75
C PRO A 186 13.33 -1.63 -13.31
N GLN A 187 12.99 -2.62 -12.49
CA GLN A 187 12.02 -3.66 -12.80
C GLN A 187 11.35 -4.17 -11.51
N ILE A 188 10.02 -4.08 -11.47
CA ILE A 188 9.21 -4.70 -10.44
C ILE A 188 8.05 -5.42 -11.12
N GLY A 189 8.08 -6.77 -11.10
CA GLY A 189 7.20 -7.62 -11.88
C GLY A 189 7.64 -7.77 -13.35
N ASP A 190 6.86 -8.53 -14.11
CA ASP A 190 7.13 -8.79 -15.53
C ASP A 190 6.75 -7.60 -16.38
N PHE A 191 7.45 -7.42 -17.51
CA PHE A 191 7.10 -6.43 -18.52
C PHE A 191 6.09 -6.99 -19.52
N ASP A 192 5.26 -6.10 -20.07
CA ASP A 192 4.45 -6.36 -21.26
C ASP A 192 5.19 -6.02 -22.57
N ASP A 193 4.48 -6.16 -23.69
CA ASP A 193 5.03 -5.88 -25.01
C ASP A 193 5.37 -4.39 -25.26
N LEU A 194 4.88 -3.50 -24.40
CA LEU A 194 5.20 -2.07 -24.43
C LEU A 194 6.40 -1.71 -23.54
N GLY A 195 6.97 -2.70 -22.84
CA GLY A 195 8.04 -2.49 -21.87
C GLY A 195 7.57 -1.85 -20.56
N ILE A 196 6.29 -1.95 -20.25
CA ILE A 196 5.69 -1.44 -19.01
C ILE A 196 5.53 -2.61 -18.04
N SER A 197 6.01 -2.46 -16.81
CA SER A 197 5.90 -3.53 -15.82
C SER A 197 4.50 -3.60 -15.21
N LYS A 198 4.15 -4.80 -14.70
CA LYS A 198 2.87 -5.00 -13.99
C LYS A 198 2.70 -4.04 -12.81
N GLU A 199 3.79 -3.68 -12.13
CA GLU A 199 3.76 -2.73 -11.01
C GLU A 199 3.40 -1.31 -11.48
N GLU A 200 3.94 -0.90 -12.61
CA GLU A 200 3.67 0.42 -13.22
C GLU A 200 2.22 0.54 -13.68
N TRP A 201 1.64 -0.51 -14.26
CA TRP A 201 0.21 -0.57 -14.60
C TRP A 201 -0.71 -0.43 -13.40
N LYS A 202 -0.33 -0.95 -12.22
CA LYS A 202 -1.13 -0.81 -11.01
C LYS A 202 -1.30 0.66 -10.64
N MET A 203 -0.24 1.46 -10.71
CA MET A 203 -0.32 2.89 -10.38
C MET A 203 -1.41 3.59 -11.21
N GLN A 204 -1.47 3.36 -12.52
CA GLN A 204 -2.48 3.98 -13.37
C GLN A 204 -3.88 3.42 -13.13
N ASN A 205 -4.02 2.08 -13.18
CA ASN A 205 -5.33 1.46 -13.18
C ASN A 205 -6.03 1.60 -11.82
N GLU A 206 -5.27 1.47 -10.74
CA GLU A 206 -5.79 1.61 -9.39
C GLU A 206 -6.11 3.08 -9.06
N ALA A 207 -5.26 4.05 -9.48
CA ALA A 207 -5.54 5.47 -9.28
C ALA A 207 -6.81 5.91 -10.02
N ARG A 208 -7.00 5.50 -11.27
CA ARG A 208 -8.22 5.74 -12.04
C ARG A 208 -9.47 5.23 -11.32
N LYS A 209 -9.38 4.00 -10.81
CA LYS A 209 -10.51 3.37 -10.12
C LYS A 209 -10.87 4.13 -8.84
N MET A 210 -9.90 4.49 -8.01
CA MET A 210 -10.14 5.15 -6.73
C MET A 210 -10.52 6.64 -6.84
N TRP A 211 -10.04 7.34 -7.85
CA TRP A 211 -10.45 8.71 -8.14
C TRP A 211 -11.66 8.81 -9.08
N HIS A 212 -12.20 7.65 -9.53
CA HIS A 212 -13.31 7.59 -10.48
C HIS A 212 -13.07 8.42 -11.76
N ASP A 213 -11.81 8.43 -12.23
CA ASP A 213 -11.37 9.21 -13.38
C ASP A 213 -10.62 8.34 -14.41
N ASP A 214 -11.34 7.84 -15.40
CA ASP A 214 -10.76 7.05 -16.49
C ASP A 214 -9.86 7.87 -17.41
N ALA A 215 -9.96 9.22 -17.38
CA ALA A 215 -9.16 10.11 -18.20
C ALA A 215 -7.78 10.39 -17.59
N LEU A 216 -7.57 10.12 -16.30
CA LEU A 216 -6.29 10.30 -15.62
C LEU A 216 -5.16 9.60 -16.37
N LYS A 217 -4.08 10.32 -16.62
CA LYS A 217 -2.88 9.79 -17.31
C LYS A 217 -1.76 9.59 -16.29
N VAL A 218 -1.21 8.39 -16.24
CA VAL A 218 -0.09 8.08 -15.36
C VAL A 218 1.06 7.48 -16.16
N ASN A 219 2.24 8.05 -16.02
CA ASN A 219 3.48 7.46 -16.48
C ASN A 219 4.34 7.13 -15.26
N CYS A 220 4.57 5.85 -15.01
CA CYS A 220 5.29 5.39 -13.83
C CYS A 220 6.54 4.60 -14.22
N THR A 221 7.62 4.79 -13.47
CA THR A 221 8.81 3.93 -13.51
C THR A 221 9.05 3.40 -12.11
N CYS A 222 8.99 2.07 -11.94
CA CYS A 222 9.17 1.42 -10.67
C CYS A 222 10.59 0.87 -10.51
N VAL A 223 11.30 1.33 -9.49
CA VAL A 223 12.69 0.97 -9.23
C VAL A 223 12.82 0.27 -7.87
N ARG A 224 13.40 -0.93 -7.83
CA ARG A 224 13.84 -1.57 -6.60
C ARG A 224 15.15 -0.95 -6.15
N VAL A 225 15.20 -0.54 -4.87
CA VAL A 225 16.38 0.11 -4.28
C VAL A 225 16.88 -0.63 -3.05
N PRO A 226 18.19 -0.52 -2.69
CA PRO A 226 18.79 -1.25 -1.58
C PRO A 226 18.46 -0.59 -0.22
N ILE A 227 17.18 -0.45 0.07
CA ILE A 227 16.62 0.11 1.30
C ILE A 227 15.78 -0.97 1.96
N TRP A 228 15.89 -1.12 3.27
CA TRP A 228 15.21 -2.17 4.02
C TRP A 228 13.71 -2.05 3.99
N ARG A 229 13.18 -0.87 4.28
CA ARG A 229 11.74 -0.62 4.49
C ARG A 229 11.40 0.83 4.14
N SER A 230 10.14 1.10 3.86
CA SER A 230 9.56 2.34 3.34
C SER A 230 9.86 2.58 1.86
N HIS A 231 8.80 2.86 1.09
CA HIS A 231 8.90 3.30 -0.29
C HIS A 231 9.02 4.82 -0.35
N SER A 232 9.67 5.31 -1.38
CA SER A 232 9.72 6.73 -1.69
C SER A 232 9.30 6.96 -3.12
N GLU A 233 8.78 8.14 -3.42
CA GLU A 233 8.30 8.48 -4.75
C GLU A 233 8.62 9.92 -5.10
N SER A 234 9.15 10.13 -6.29
CA SER A 234 9.27 11.44 -6.93
C SER A 234 8.11 11.59 -7.89
N ILE A 235 7.27 12.58 -7.65
CA ILE A 235 6.02 12.77 -8.38
C ILE A 235 5.99 14.18 -8.98
N THR A 236 5.64 14.26 -10.26
CA THR A 236 5.26 15.49 -10.92
C THR A 236 3.80 15.36 -11.36
N ILE A 237 2.96 16.30 -10.95
CA ILE A 237 1.54 16.36 -11.29
C ILE A 237 1.25 17.50 -12.23
N GLU A 238 0.40 17.26 -13.23
CA GLU A 238 -0.21 18.29 -14.08
C GLU A 238 -1.70 18.37 -13.75
N CYS A 239 -2.17 19.58 -13.45
CA CYS A 239 -3.51 19.87 -12.96
C CYS A 239 -4.36 20.60 -14.00
N GLU A 240 -5.69 20.56 -13.86
CA GLU A 240 -6.60 21.38 -14.65
C GLU A 240 -6.59 22.85 -14.21
N ASN A 241 -6.51 23.07 -12.90
CA ASN A 241 -6.49 24.41 -12.32
C ASN A 241 -5.06 24.87 -12.06
N GLU A 242 -4.84 26.19 -12.11
CA GLU A 242 -3.55 26.78 -11.73
C GLU A 242 -3.19 26.44 -10.28
N VAL A 243 -1.91 26.17 -10.03
CA VAL A 243 -1.38 25.75 -8.75
C VAL A 243 -0.52 26.84 -8.10
N ASP A 244 -0.75 27.06 -6.82
CA ASP A 244 0.13 27.87 -5.96
C ASP A 244 0.90 26.98 -5.00
N VAL A 245 2.22 27.13 -4.95
CA VAL A 245 3.11 26.29 -4.13
C VAL A 245 2.85 26.46 -2.64
N ASN A 246 2.52 27.68 -2.18
CA ASN A 246 2.27 27.92 -0.75
C ASN A 246 0.91 27.37 -0.34
N GLU A 247 -0.12 27.55 -1.18
CA GLU A 247 -1.43 26.93 -0.97
C GLU A 247 -1.30 25.40 -0.99
N ALA A 248 -0.52 24.83 -1.91
CA ALA A 248 -0.27 23.39 -1.96
C ALA A 248 0.37 22.85 -0.68
N ARG A 249 1.36 23.56 -0.11
CA ARG A 249 1.95 23.20 1.20
C ARG A 249 0.93 23.28 2.33
N GLU A 250 0.09 24.32 2.33
CA GLU A 250 -0.97 24.45 3.34
C GLU A 250 -1.99 23.31 3.25
N LEU A 251 -2.44 22.96 2.05
CA LEU A 251 -3.36 21.85 1.81
C LEU A 251 -2.75 20.51 2.31
N VAL A 252 -1.51 20.23 1.93
CA VAL A 252 -0.80 19.03 2.33
C VAL A 252 -0.59 18.97 3.85
N SER A 253 -0.30 20.12 4.50
CA SER A 253 -0.09 20.17 5.96
C SER A 253 -1.34 19.82 6.77
N LYS A 254 -2.53 19.94 6.17
CA LYS A 254 -3.83 19.66 6.79
C LYS A 254 -4.44 18.35 6.30
N ALA A 255 -3.79 17.66 5.37
CA ALA A 255 -4.30 16.45 4.77
C ALA A 255 -4.29 15.28 5.77
N GLU A 256 -5.37 14.50 5.78
CA GLU A 256 -5.47 13.28 6.57
C GLU A 256 -4.42 12.25 6.10
N GLY A 257 -3.80 11.53 7.03
CA GLY A 257 -2.79 10.51 6.73
C GLY A 257 -1.43 11.06 6.30
N VAL A 258 -1.23 12.39 6.29
CA VAL A 258 -0.02 13.05 5.78
C VAL A 258 0.73 13.81 6.88
N LEU A 259 2.04 13.84 6.81
CA LEU A 259 2.92 14.74 7.57
C LEU A 259 3.78 15.54 6.60
N LEU A 260 3.62 16.87 6.63
CA LEU A 260 4.45 17.78 5.83
C LEU A 260 5.87 17.88 6.42
N LYS A 261 6.88 17.57 5.62
CA LYS A 261 8.31 17.70 5.89
C LYS A 261 8.95 18.50 4.73
N ASP A 262 8.77 19.82 4.72
CA ASP A 262 9.16 20.65 3.58
C ASP A 262 9.83 21.98 4.00
N ASP A 263 11.02 21.87 4.59
CA ASP A 263 11.91 23.00 4.84
C ASP A 263 13.33 22.69 4.31
N PRO A 264 13.53 22.78 2.98
CA PRO A 264 14.83 22.47 2.36
C PRO A 264 15.99 23.35 2.84
N LYS A 265 15.72 24.56 3.31
CA LYS A 265 16.75 25.47 3.84
C LYS A 265 17.38 24.90 5.10
N ASN A 266 16.60 24.23 5.92
CA ASN A 266 17.03 23.57 7.14
C ASN A 266 17.26 22.07 6.96
N GLN A 267 17.31 21.59 5.70
CA GLN A 267 17.52 20.18 5.34
C GLN A 267 16.42 19.24 5.88
N ILE A 268 15.18 19.74 5.99
CA ILE A 268 14.01 18.97 6.42
C ILE A 268 13.22 18.56 5.18
N TYR A 269 13.21 17.26 4.89
CA TYR A 269 12.48 16.65 3.77
C TYR A 269 12.15 15.18 4.08
N PRO A 270 11.22 14.55 3.35
CA PRO A 270 10.85 13.16 3.59
C PRO A 270 12.01 12.20 3.31
N MET A 271 12.20 11.23 4.20
CA MET A 271 13.18 10.16 4.01
C MET A 271 12.57 8.80 4.43
N PRO A 272 12.89 7.70 3.72
CA PRO A 272 12.32 6.39 4.03
C PRO A 272 12.69 5.88 5.43
N LYS A 273 13.84 6.27 5.96
CA LYS A 273 14.26 5.91 7.34
C LYS A 273 13.33 6.50 8.39
N ASP A 274 12.78 7.69 8.14
CA ASP A 274 11.92 8.40 9.10
C ASP A 274 10.48 7.85 9.09
N THR A 275 10.04 7.27 7.97
CA THR A 275 8.70 6.70 7.82
C THR A 275 8.62 5.21 8.18
N THR A 276 9.75 4.56 8.42
CA THR A 276 9.78 3.16 8.84
C THR A 276 9.03 2.99 10.17
N ASN A 277 8.07 2.06 10.21
CA ASN A 277 7.14 1.81 11.31
C ASN A 277 6.22 3.01 11.64
N GLN A 278 5.97 3.90 10.68
CA GLN A 278 5.02 5.01 10.83
C GLN A 278 3.80 4.80 9.91
N ASP A 279 2.63 5.29 10.36
CA ASP A 279 1.39 5.21 9.57
C ASP A 279 1.21 6.40 8.62
N LEU A 280 1.85 7.52 8.91
CA LEU A 280 1.73 8.72 8.08
C LEU A 280 2.63 8.65 6.85
N VAL A 281 2.12 9.17 5.74
CA VAL A 281 2.90 9.45 4.53
C VAL A 281 3.57 10.81 4.70
N TYR A 282 4.89 10.85 4.63
CA TYR A 282 5.65 12.10 4.71
C TYR A 282 5.76 12.72 3.32
N VAL A 283 5.39 13.98 3.20
CA VAL A 283 5.40 14.75 1.94
C VAL A 283 6.26 15.99 2.07
N GLY A 284 7.03 16.29 1.05
CA GLY A 284 7.85 17.50 0.99
C GLY A 284 8.47 17.69 -0.38
N ARG A 285 9.46 18.60 -0.47
CA ARG A 285 10.05 19.00 -1.73
C ARG A 285 9.01 19.55 -2.72
N ILE A 286 7.92 20.13 -2.17
CA ILE A 286 6.85 20.74 -2.97
C ILE A 286 7.40 21.99 -3.63
N ARG A 287 7.36 22.01 -4.95
CA ARG A 287 7.95 23.07 -5.75
C ARG A 287 7.27 23.18 -7.12
N LYS A 288 7.35 24.39 -7.68
CA LYS A 288 6.94 24.61 -9.07
C LYS A 288 7.83 23.78 -10.02
N ASP A 289 7.25 23.27 -11.08
CA ASP A 289 8.02 22.79 -12.23
C ASP A 289 8.54 23.99 -13.00
N ILE A 290 9.86 24.12 -13.08
CA ILE A 290 10.52 25.26 -13.73
C ILE A 290 10.35 25.25 -15.26
N THR A 291 9.87 24.15 -15.82
CA THR A 291 9.63 24.00 -17.26
C THR A 291 8.19 24.31 -17.65
N ASP A 292 7.30 24.50 -16.67
CA ASP A 292 5.91 24.88 -16.87
C ASP A 292 5.72 26.39 -16.73
N GLU A 293 5.42 27.07 -17.84
CA GLU A 293 5.12 28.49 -17.88
C GLU A 293 3.66 28.81 -17.50
N THR A 294 2.79 27.79 -17.43
CA THR A 294 1.35 27.94 -17.25
C THR A 294 0.88 27.84 -15.81
N ASN A 295 1.77 27.50 -14.88
CA ASN A 295 1.48 27.26 -13.47
C ASN A 295 0.47 26.12 -13.19
N HIS A 296 0.42 25.09 -14.01
CA HIS A 296 -0.45 23.94 -13.81
C HIS A 296 0.30 22.71 -13.27
N THR A 297 1.61 22.81 -13.04
CA THR A 297 2.46 21.68 -12.71
C THR A 297 3.19 21.86 -11.38
N LEU A 298 3.13 20.86 -10.51
CA LEU A 298 3.90 20.77 -9.27
C LEU A 298 4.75 19.50 -9.25
N SER A 299 5.92 19.59 -8.64
CA SER A 299 6.73 18.43 -8.26
C SER A 299 6.83 18.32 -6.74
N LEU A 300 6.81 17.09 -6.24
CA LEU A 300 6.96 16.76 -4.84
C LEU A 300 7.72 15.45 -4.63
N PHE A 301 8.05 15.15 -3.40
CA PHE A 301 8.62 13.88 -2.98
C PHE A 301 7.85 13.38 -1.76
N CYS A 302 7.54 12.08 -1.72
CA CYS A 302 6.90 11.47 -0.57
C CYS A 302 7.57 10.16 -0.17
N CYS A 303 7.35 9.77 1.07
CA CYS A 303 7.79 8.49 1.64
C CYS A 303 6.67 7.92 2.50
N GLY A 304 6.52 6.58 2.51
CA GLY A 304 5.59 5.89 3.39
C GLY A 304 6.02 4.45 3.64
N ASP A 305 5.64 3.90 4.78
CA ASP A 305 5.90 2.51 5.11
C ASP A 305 4.94 1.59 4.32
N GLN A 306 5.49 0.84 3.38
CA GLN A 306 4.73 -0.01 2.48
C GLN A 306 4.10 -1.24 3.16
N ILE A 307 4.57 -1.62 4.37
CA ILE A 307 3.99 -2.72 5.15
C ILE A 307 2.89 -2.18 6.07
N ARG A 308 3.04 -0.94 6.59
CA ARG A 308 2.03 -0.26 7.42
C ARG A 308 0.99 0.44 6.53
N LYS A 309 1.14 1.75 6.30
CA LYS A 309 0.14 2.49 5.50
C LYS A 309 -0.07 1.87 4.11
N GLY A 310 1.00 1.42 3.46
CA GLY A 310 0.91 0.77 2.15
C GLY A 310 0.21 -0.60 2.13
N ALA A 311 -0.11 -1.19 3.29
CA ALA A 311 -0.75 -2.51 3.37
C ALA A 311 -1.59 -2.68 4.65
N ALA A 312 -0.97 -3.04 5.77
CA ALA A 312 -1.66 -3.47 6.98
C ALA A 312 -2.53 -2.37 7.60
N THR A 313 -1.97 -1.17 7.77
CA THR A 313 -2.70 -0.03 8.35
C THR A 313 -3.90 0.35 7.49
N ASN A 314 -3.73 0.40 6.17
CA ASN A 314 -4.84 0.72 5.26
C ASN A 314 -5.96 -0.32 5.34
N ALA A 315 -5.61 -1.61 5.38
CA ALA A 315 -6.59 -2.69 5.53
C ALA A 315 -7.33 -2.62 6.87
N VAL A 316 -6.62 -2.32 7.97
CA VAL A 316 -7.24 -2.16 9.30
C VAL A 316 -8.11 -0.90 9.36
N GLN A 317 -7.73 0.20 8.71
CA GLN A 317 -8.57 1.39 8.60
C GLN A 317 -9.87 1.11 7.83
N ILE A 318 -9.83 0.30 6.75
CA ILE A 318 -11.04 -0.16 6.06
C ILE A 318 -11.93 -0.96 7.01
N LEU A 319 -11.35 -1.85 7.80
CA LEU A 319 -12.07 -2.62 8.82
C LEU A 319 -12.70 -1.70 9.89
N GLU A 320 -12.01 -0.65 10.34
CA GLU A 320 -12.58 0.33 11.28
C GLU A 320 -13.81 1.02 10.71
N GLU A 321 -13.80 1.39 9.44
CA GLU A 321 -14.99 1.99 8.79
C GLU A 321 -16.16 0.97 8.71
N LEU A 322 -15.88 -0.30 8.43
CA LEU A 322 -16.89 -1.37 8.45
C LEU A 322 -17.49 -1.60 9.86
N LEU A 323 -16.66 -1.57 10.89
CA LEU A 323 -17.13 -1.72 12.28
C LEU A 323 -18.03 -0.55 12.69
N LYS A 324 -17.65 0.70 12.35
CA LYS A 324 -18.49 1.89 12.62
C LYS A 324 -19.84 1.87 11.91
N ALA A 325 -19.93 1.25 10.74
CA ALA A 325 -21.19 1.17 9.97
C ALA A 325 -22.17 0.15 10.56
N ASN A 326 -21.69 -0.77 11.40
CA ASN A 326 -22.52 -1.82 12.04
C ASN A 326 -22.90 -1.49 13.49
N ASP A 327 -22.36 -0.40 14.07
CA ASP A 327 -22.75 0.17 15.37
C ASP A 327 -23.91 1.18 15.20
#